data_5f5c04fe6eb586fae64b10363003981c
#
_entry.id   5f5c04fe6eb586fae64b10363003981c
#
_cell.length_a   1.000
_cell.length_b   1.000
_cell.length_c   1.000
_cell.angle_alpha   90.00
_cell.angle_beta   90.00
_cell.angle_gamma   90.00
#
_symmetry.space_group_name_H-M   'P 1'
#
loop_
_entity.id
_entity.type
_entity.pdbx_description
1 polymer ?
#
loop_
_entity_poly.entity_id
_entity_poly.type
_entity_poly.pdbx_seq_one_letter_code
_entity_poly.pdbx_strand_id
1 'polypeptide(L)'
;MRTMKKVLAAGLTAVMAMSLMVGCGSKKDDSSSKTYNLGIIQFAEHGSLDNCRKGFLKGLESEGIKEGENLKITYKNSQADTATDNQIASNFASKKLDMICAIATPSAQSAYNATKDSDIPVVYTAVKSPKAAGFVDKEGKNVGNITGTSDLVLADKQLKLIRQMMPKAKNVGIFYSTNEANSKAGIEAYEKVADKYGFKIITQGITASADMPMAADSLLKKVDC
;
A
#
# COMPACT_ATOMS: atom_id res chain seq x y z
N MET A 1 11.55 -80.07 26.13
CA MET A 1 11.12 -78.72 26.56
C MET A 1 12.22 -77.64 26.55
N ARG A 2 13.52 -77.97 26.59
CA ARG A 2 14.59 -76.93 26.57
C ARG A 2 14.89 -76.34 25.17
N THR A 3 14.67 -77.11 24.09
CA THR A 3 14.93 -76.75 22.72
C THR A 3 13.83 -75.80 22.14
N MET A 4 12.58 -76.01 22.55
CA MET A 4 11.48 -75.10 22.09
C MET A 4 11.58 -73.69 22.66
N LYS A 5 12.12 -73.53 23.89
CA LYS A 5 12.30 -72.18 24.49
C LYS A 5 13.41 -71.37 23.81
N LYS A 6 14.44 -72.05 23.24
CA LYS A 6 15.52 -71.38 22.49
C LYS A 6 15.10 -70.90 21.08
N VAL A 7 14.20 -71.65 20.46
CA VAL A 7 13.66 -71.25 19.12
C VAL A 7 12.67 -70.10 19.24
N LEU A 8 11.86 -70.02 20.33
CA LEU A 8 11.00 -68.87 20.58
C LEU A 8 11.76 -67.60 20.91
N ALA A 9 12.91 -67.70 21.64
CA ALA A 9 13.74 -66.52 21.94
C ALA A 9 14.47 -65.99 20.71
N ALA A 10 14.90 -66.86 19.76
CA ALA A 10 15.53 -66.40 18.52
C ALA A 10 14.52 -65.77 17.52
N GLY A 11 13.25 -66.20 17.53
CA GLY A 11 12.19 -65.64 16.71
C GLY A 11 11.77 -64.23 17.14
N LEU A 12 11.75 -63.96 18.46
CA LEU A 12 11.37 -62.65 18.99
C LEU A 12 12.46 -61.57 18.74
N THR A 13 13.74 -61.94 18.74
CA THR A 13 14.84 -61.01 18.45
C THR A 13 14.94 -60.65 16.96
N ALA A 14 14.58 -61.57 16.06
CA ALA A 14 14.53 -61.26 14.61
C ALA A 14 13.41 -60.33 14.22
N VAL A 15 12.26 -60.38 14.92
CA VAL A 15 11.10 -59.46 14.64
C VAL A 15 11.37 -58.04 15.20
N MET A 16 12.11 -57.90 16.30
CA MET A 16 12.53 -56.59 16.84
C MET A 16 13.62 -55.89 16.02
N ALA A 17 14.47 -56.68 15.30
CA ALA A 17 15.51 -56.07 14.44
C ALA A 17 14.99 -55.56 13.11
N MET A 18 13.82 -56.05 12.61
CA MET A 18 13.18 -55.56 11.39
C MET A 18 12.29 -54.31 11.60
N SER A 19 11.93 -53.98 12.84
CA SER A 19 11.12 -52.80 13.15
C SER A 19 11.95 -51.50 13.30
N LEU A 20 13.27 -51.56 13.23
CA LEU A 20 14.17 -50.39 13.33
C LEU A 20 14.68 -49.88 11.98
N MET A 21 14.29 -50.50 10.85
CA MET A 21 14.65 -50.02 9.49
C MET A 21 13.52 -49.34 8.73
N VAL A 22 12.39 -49.04 9.37
CA VAL A 22 11.30 -48.27 8.77
C VAL A 22 11.19 -46.88 9.40
N GLY A 23 12.34 -46.20 9.56
CA GLY A 23 12.39 -44.94 10.26
C GLY A 23 13.34 -43.90 9.65
N CYS A 24 13.61 -43.96 8.36
CA CYS A 24 14.25 -42.84 7.63
C CYS A 24 13.67 -42.73 6.21
N GLY A 25 12.35 -42.65 6.13
CA GLY A 25 11.72 -41.92 5.03
C GLY A 25 11.93 -40.46 5.35
N SER A 26 12.95 -39.83 4.79
CA SER A 26 12.96 -38.41 4.61
C SER A 26 11.62 -38.07 3.95
N LYS A 27 10.65 -37.56 4.73
CA LYS A 27 9.66 -36.67 4.16
C LYS A 27 10.52 -35.58 3.49
N LYS A 28 10.74 -35.69 2.20
CA LYS A 28 10.82 -34.49 1.40
C LYS A 28 9.57 -33.74 1.80
N ASP A 29 9.72 -32.71 2.61
CA ASP A 29 8.77 -31.63 2.64
C ASP A 29 8.70 -31.20 1.18
N ASP A 30 7.66 -31.66 0.51
CA ASP A 30 7.17 -31.08 -0.71
C ASP A 30 6.56 -29.72 -0.30
N SER A 31 7.45 -28.85 0.19
CA SER A 31 7.20 -27.43 0.24
C SER A 31 7.23 -27.00 -1.22
N SER A 32 6.15 -27.31 -1.96
CA SER A 32 5.80 -26.53 -3.13
C SER A 32 5.79 -25.10 -2.61
N SER A 33 6.87 -24.37 -2.85
CA SER A 33 7.00 -22.99 -2.38
C SER A 33 5.78 -22.24 -2.94
N LYS A 34 4.89 -21.81 -2.03
CA LYS A 34 3.67 -21.10 -2.42
C LYS A 34 4.10 -19.91 -3.25
N THR A 35 3.64 -19.85 -4.50
CA THR A 35 3.85 -18.68 -5.35
C THR A 35 2.74 -17.68 -5.07
N TYR A 36 3.11 -16.48 -4.66
CA TYR A 36 2.20 -15.37 -4.40
C TYR A 36 1.92 -14.59 -5.68
N ASN A 37 0.66 -14.23 -5.91
CA ASN A 37 0.23 -13.38 -7.00
C ASN A 37 -0.10 -11.98 -6.46
N LEU A 38 0.75 -11.00 -6.77
CA LEU A 38 0.64 -9.63 -6.32
C LEU A 38 0.15 -8.72 -7.43
N GLY A 39 -0.94 -8.00 -7.21
CA GLY A 39 -1.34 -6.85 -8.03
C GLY A 39 -0.71 -5.58 -7.49
N ILE A 40 -0.10 -4.76 -8.34
CA ILE A 40 0.34 -3.41 -7.98
C ILE A 40 -0.38 -2.43 -8.87
N ILE A 41 -1.15 -1.52 -8.24
CA ILE A 41 -1.81 -0.40 -8.91
C ILE A 41 -1.18 0.90 -8.43
N GLN A 42 -0.66 1.71 -9.36
CA GLN A 42 -0.04 3.00 -9.09
C GLN A 42 -0.80 4.09 -9.84
N PHE A 43 -1.19 5.17 -9.14
CA PHE A 43 -2.04 6.19 -9.70
C PHE A 43 -1.39 6.95 -10.86
N ALA A 44 -0.13 7.37 -10.71
CA ALA A 44 0.57 8.16 -11.73
C ALA A 44 2.04 7.77 -11.84
N GLU A 45 2.65 8.09 -12.96
CA GLU A 45 4.10 8.04 -13.11
C GLU A 45 4.72 9.26 -12.41
N HIS A 46 5.39 9.02 -11.29
CA HIS A 46 6.02 10.05 -10.48
C HIS A 46 7.14 9.43 -9.64
N GLY A 47 8.29 10.10 -9.58
CA GLY A 47 9.47 9.56 -8.89
C GLY A 47 9.25 9.15 -7.43
N SER A 48 8.42 9.88 -6.68
CA SER A 48 8.08 9.51 -5.30
C SER A 48 7.24 8.23 -5.23
N LEU A 49 6.26 8.06 -6.13
CA LEU A 49 5.42 6.87 -6.18
C LEU A 49 6.23 5.65 -6.66
N ASP A 50 7.13 5.85 -7.61
CA ASP A 50 8.07 4.80 -8.05
C ASP A 50 8.98 4.35 -6.91
N ASN A 51 9.44 5.28 -6.07
CA ASN A 51 10.24 4.95 -4.89
C ASN A 51 9.42 4.18 -3.85
N CYS A 52 8.14 4.51 -3.66
CA CYS A 52 7.25 3.73 -2.80
C CYS A 52 7.10 2.30 -3.31
N ARG A 53 6.88 2.11 -4.63
CA ARG A 53 6.81 0.79 -5.26
C ARG A 53 8.11 -0.01 -5.09
N LYS A 54 9.24 0.61 -5.40
CA LYS A 54 10.56 -0.02 -5.23
C LYS A 54 10.85 -0.40 -3.77
N GLY A 55 10.49 0.49 -2.84
CA GLY A 55 10.66 0.24 -1.40
C GLY A 55 9.79 -0.93 -0.92
N PHE A 56 8.54 -0.99 -1.37
CA PHE A 56 7.63 -2.09 -1.06
C PHE A 56 8.18 -3.44 -1.55
N LEU A 57 8.66 -3.50 -2.81
CA LEU A 57 9.25 -4.72 -3.37
C LEU A 57 10.53 -5.13 -2.66
N LYS A 58 11.40 -4.19 -2.29
CA LYS A 58 12.58 -4.48 -1.46
C LYS A 58 12.21 -5.02 -0.09
N GLY A 59 11.13 -4.51 0.51
CA GLY A 59 10.61 -5.06 1.76
C GLY A 59 10.20 -6.51 1.62
N LEU A 60 9.46 -6.86 0.58
CA LEU A 60 9.10 -8.26 0.30
C LEU A 60 10.34 -9.15 0.07
N GLU A 61 11.31 -8.65 -0.69
CA GLU A 61 12.56 -9.35 -0.94
C GLU A 61 13.34 -9.64 0.36
N SER A 62 13.37 -8.69 1.31
CA SER A 62 14.02 -8.88 2.61
C SER A 62 13.35 -9.94 3.48
N GLU A 63 12.05 -10.19 3.25
CA GLU A 63 11.27 -11.25 3.89
C GLU A 63 11.30 -12.58 3.09
N GLY A 64 12.15 -12.67 2.07
CA GLY A 64 12.30 -13.89 1.24
C GLY A 64 11.20 -14.06 0.18
N ILE A 65 10.39 -13.02 -0.08
CA ILE A 65 9.36 -13.03 -1.12
C ILE A 65 9.91 -12.29 -2.34
N LYS A 66 10.32 -13.05 -3.39
CA LYS A 66 11.08 -12.52 -4.51
C LYS A 66 10.40 -12.78 -5.85
N GLU A 67 10.40 -11.76 -6.71
CA GLU A 67 9.92 -11.89 -8.07
C GLU A 67 10.75 -12.90 -8.86
N GLY A 68 10.07 -13.79 -9.59
CA GLY A 68 10.71 -14.86 -10.37
C GLY A 68 11.05 -16.12 -9.56
N GLU A 69 11.02 -16.08 -8.22
CA GLU A 69 11.18 -17.25 -7.35
C GLU A 69 9.81 -17.72 -6.84
N ASN A 70 9.21 -16.95 -5.92
CA ASN A 70 7.95 -17.27 -5.24
C ASN A 70 6.94 -16.11 -5.30
N LEU A 71 7.18 -15.08 -6.11
CA LEU A 71 6.32 -13.92 -6.31
C LEU A 71 6.10 -13.68 -7.80
N LYS A 72 4.83 -13.55 -8.21
CA LYS A 72 4.41 -13.10 -9.52
C LYS A 72 3.72 -11.75 -9.41
N ILE A 73 4.24 -10.74 -10.11
CA ILE A 73 3.75 -9.37 -10.04
C ILE A 73 2.94 -9.04 -11.30
N THR A 74 1.79 -8.40 -11.10
CA THR A 74 1.06 -7.71 -12.16
C THR A 74 1.02 -6.22 -11.82
N TYR A 75 1.85 -5.42 -12.48
CA TYR A 75 1.90 -3.97 -12.31
C TYR A 75 1.04 -3.26 -13.34
N LYS A 76 0.28 -2.25 -12.89
CA LYS A 76 -0.50 -1.32 -13.72
C LYS A 76 -0.39 0.10 -13.20
N ASN A 77 -0.36 1.07 -14.12
CA ASN A 77 -0.35 2.50 -13.83
C ASN A 77 -1.61 3.14 -14.46
N SER A 78 -2.32 3.96 -13.68
CA SER A 78 -3.58 4.57 -14.11
C SER A 78 -3.40 5.87 -14.90
N GLN A 79 -2.17 6.36 -15.01
CA GLN A 79 -1.82 7.62 -15.70
C GLN A 79 -2.60 8.84 -15.19
N ALA A 80 -2.82 8.88 -13.85
CA ALA A 80 -3.61 9.89 -13.15
C ALA A 80 -5.10 9.96 -13.59
N ASP A 81 -5.61 8.91 -14.23
CA ASP A 81 -7.00 8.81 -14.64
C ASP A 81 -7.79 7.88 -13.71
N THR A 82 -8.80 8.44 -13.04
CA THR A 82 -9.61 7.70 -12.05
C THR A 82 -10.47 6.60 -12.68
N ALA A 83 -10.92 6.78 -13.92
CA ALA A 83 -11.73 5.77 -14.60
C ALA A 83 -10.86 4.55 -14.95
N THR A 84 -9.67 4.78 -15.46
CA THR A 84 -8.65 3.75 -15.69
C THR A 84 -8.26 3.04 -14.40
N ASP A 85 -8.11 3.79 -13.30
CA ASP A 85 -7.77 3.27 -11.99
C ASP A 85 -8.84 2.29 -11.47
N ASN A 86 -10.13 2.68 -11.57
CA ASN A 86 -11.26 1.82 -11.22
C ASN A 86 -11.32 0.57 -12.09
N GLN A 87 -11.03 0.68 -13.38
CA GLN A 87 -11.01 -0.48 -14.30
C GLN A 87 -9.90 -1.46 -13.96
N ILE A 88 -8.70 -0.96 -13.62
CA ILE A 88 -7.58 -1.80 -13.18
C ILE A 88 -7.95 -2.50 -11.87
N ALA A 89 -8.51 -1.77 -10.88
CA ALA A 89 -8.91 -2.32 -9.61
C ALA A 89 -9.97 -3.43 -9.77
N SER A 90 -11.00 -3.20 -10.59
CA SER A 90 -12.02 -4.21 -10.90
C SER A 90 -11.43 -5.44 -11.59
N ASN A 91 -10.48 -5.25 -12.50
CA ASN A 91 -9.75 -6.35 -13.14
C ASN A 91 -8.92 -7.14 -12.12
N PHE A 92 -8.28 -6.48 -11.15
CA PHE A 92 -7.53 -7.14 -10.10
C PHE A 92 -8.45 -7.92 -9.15
N ALA A 93 -9.60 -7.36 -8.78
CA ALA A 93 -10.60 -8.03 -7.94
C ALA A 93 -11.15 -9.32 -8.58
N SER A 94 -11.28 -9.36 -9.91
CA SER A 94 -11.72 -10.55 -10.65
C SER A 94 -10.68 -11.66 -10.75
N LYS A 95 -9.42 -11.37 -10.45
CA LYS A 95 -8.32 -12.32 -10.46
C LYS A 95 -8.13 -12.92 -9.07
N LYS A 96 -7.61 -14.15 -9.02
CA LYS A 96 -7.21 -14.79 -7.76
C LYS A 96 -5.85 -14.24 -7.30
N LEU A 97 -5.82 -12.98 -6.85
CA LEU A 97 -4.63 -12.37 -6.29
C LEU A 97 -4.54 -12.68 -4.80
N ASP A 98 -3.32 -12.88 -4.31
CA ASP A 98 -3.08 -13.05 -2.87
C ASP A 98 -3.06 -11.69 -2.14
N MET A 99 -2.77 -10.58 -2.86
CA MET A 99 -2.76 -9.22 -2.33
C MET A 99 -2.76 -8.17 -3.44
N ILE A 100 -3.27 -6.98 -3.14
CA ILE A 100 -3.10 -5.79 -3.97
C ILE A 100 -2.29 -4.75 -3.17
N CYS A 101 -1.18 -4.28 -3.76
CA CYS A 101 -0.48 -3.07 -3.32
C CYS A 101 -1.02 -1.88 -4.10
N ALA A 102 -1.56 -0.89 -3.38
CA ALA A 102 -2.14 0.30 -3.98
C ALA A 102 -1.32 1.55 -3.60
N ILE A 103 -0.82 2.26 -4.61
CA ILE A 103 0.10 3.38 -4.44
C ILE A 103 -0.59 4.69 -4.80
N ALA A 104 -0.74 5.56 -3.82
CA ALA A 104 -1.50 6.80 -3.73
C ALA A 104 -2.98 6.60 -3.35
N THR A 105 -3.60 7.67 -2.82
CA THR A 105 -4.97 7.64 -2.29
C THR A 105 -6.01 7.19 -3.32
N PRO A 106 -6.04 7.72 -4.57
CA PRO A 106 -7.03 7.26 -5.55
C PRO A 106 -6.96 5.76 -5.82
N SER A 107 -5.75 5.23 -6.07
CA SER A 107 -5.56 3.79 -6.31
C SER A 107 -5.95 2.92 -5.11
N ALA A 108 -5.68 3.40 -3.89
CA ALA A 108 -6.09 2.69 -2.68
C ALA A 108 -7.63 2.67 -2.53
N GLN A 109 -8.31 3.77 -2.86
CA GLN A 109 -9.76 3.86 -2.86
C GLN A 109 -10.38 2.95 -3.92
N SER A 110 -9.85 2.98 -5.15
CA SER A 110 -10.31 2.10 -6.24
C SER A 110 -10.13 0.62 -5.89
N ALA A 111 -8.95 0.24 -5.37
CA ALA A 111 -8.66 -1.13 -4.97
C ALA A 111 -9.58 -1.59 -3.82
N TYR A 112 -9.74 -0.77 -2.77
CA TYR A 112 -10.63 -1.09 -1.65
C TYR A 112 -12.08 -1.23 -2.10
N ASN A 113 -12.60 -0.28 -2.87
CA ASN A 113 -13.98 -0.33 -3.36
C ASN A 113 -14.26 -1.57 -4.21
N ALA A 114 -13.27 -2.02 -4.99
CA ALA A 114 -13.41 -3.21 -5.82
C ALA A 114 -13.29 -4.52 -5.04
N THR A 115 -12.65 -4.52 -3.84
CA THR A 115 -12.33 -5.73 -3.09
C THR A 115 -12.97 -5.82 -1.70
N LYS A 116 -13.71 -4.80 -1.24
CA LYS A 116 -14.29 -4.74 0.12
C LYS A 116 -15.19 -5.92 0.49
N ASP A 117 -15.78 -6.56 -0.52
CA ASP A 117 -16.65 -7.73 -0.35
C ASP A 117 -15.91 -9.04 -0.72
N SER A 118 -14.58 -9.04 -0.72
CA SER A 118 -13.72 -10.19 -1.02
C SER A 118 -12.64 -10.38 0.06
N ASP A 119 -11.95 -11.53 0.02
CA ASP A 119 -10.85 -11.85 0.93
C ASP A 119 -9.49 -11.32 0.44
N ILE A 120 -9.44 -10.54 -0.67
CA ILE A 120 -8.19 -10.01 -1.21
C ILE A 120 -7.73 -8.83 -0.35
N PRO A 121 -6.62 -8.94 0.41
CA PRO A 121 -6.12 -7.84 1.21
C PRO A 121 -5.53 -6.73 0.33
N VAL A 122 -5.81 -5.49 0.72
CA VAL A 122 -5.24 -4.29 0.10
C VAL A 122 -4.23 -3.65 1.05
N VAL A 123 -3.00 -3.47 0.59
CA VAL A 123 -1.96 -2.74 1.30
C VAL A 123 -1.65 -1.45 0.56
N TYR A 124 -1.92 -0.31 1.20
CA TYR A 124 -1.64 0.99 0.59
C TYR A 124 -0.31 1.60 1.05
N THR A 125 0.25 2.44 0.19
CA THR A 125 1.35 3.37 0.53
C THR A 125 1.11 4.72 -0.15
N ALA A 126 1.80 5.77 0.30
CA ALA A 126 1.59 7.15 -0.17
C ALA A 126 0.15 7.66 -0.02
N VAL A 127 -0.52 7.32 1.07
CA VAL A 127 -1.87 7.81 1.42
C VAL A 127 -1.74 8.89 2.49
N LYS A 128 -2.10 10.14 2.15
CA LYS A 128 -1.92 11.29 3.06
C LYS A 128 -2.85 11.25 4.27
N SER A 129 -4.09 10.83 4.08
CA SER A 129 -5.07 10.75 5.17
C SER A 129 -5.92 9.49 5.03
N PRO A 130 -5.55 8.39 5.71
CA PRO A 130 -6.38 7.18 5.74
C PRO A 130 -7.81 7.45 6.24
N LYS A 131 -7.97 8.41 7.15
CA LYS A 131 -9.29 8.83 7.67
C LYS A 131 -10.14 9.50 6.58
N ALA A 132 -9.57 10.45 5.83
CA ALA A 132 -10.28 11.11 4.75
C ALA A 132 -10.57 10.18 3.57
N ALA A 133 -9.71 9.16 3.37
CA ALA A 133 -9.88 8.12 2.37
C ALA A 133 -10.93 7.06 2.77
N GLY A 134 -11.37 7.03 4.04
CA GLY A 134 -12.34 6.04 4.54
C GLY A 134 -11.73 4.69 4.89
N PHE A 135 -10.42 4.62 5.15
CA PHE A 135 -9.70 3.38 5.46
C PHE A 135 -9.58 3.09 6.96
N VAL A 136 -9.94 4.06 7.77
CA VAL A 136 -10.01 3.91 9.23
C VAL A 136 -11.33 4.46 9.75
N ASP A 137 -11.83 3.86 10.82
CA ASP A 137 -13.02 4.30 11.53
C ASP A 137 -12.76 5.55 12.42
N LYS A 138 -13.74 5.89 13.25
CA LYS A 138 -13.64 7.04 14.17
C LYS A 138 -12.59 6.84 15.26
N GLU A 139 -12.34 5.60 15.63
CA GLU A 139 -11.35 5.15 16.61
C GLU A 139 -9.94 5.01 16.01
N GLY A 140 -9.79 5.17 14.69
CA GLY A 140 -8.52 5.03 13.97
C GLY A 140 -8.14 3.59 13.64
N LYS A 141 -9.06 2.64 13.74
CA LYS A 141 -8.86 1.24 13.35
C LYS A 141 -9.12 1.05 11.86
N ASN A 142 -8.35 0.19 11.23
CA ASN A 142 -8.57 -0.16 9.83
C ASN A 142 -9.96 -0.76 9.59
N VAL A 143 -10.58 -0.40 8.47
CA VAL A 143 -11.87 -0.94 8.04
C VAL A 143 -11.67 -2.05 7.02
N GLY A 144 -12.49 -3.11 7.10
CA GLY A 144 -12.48 -4.19 6.09
C GLY A 144 -11.10 -4.81 5.86
N ASN A 145 -10.78 -5.03 4.59
CA ASN A 145 -9.57 -5.72 4.11
C ASN A 145 -8.41 -4.79 3.71
N ILE A 146 -8.38 -3.54 4.22
CA ILE A 146 -7.38 -2.54 3.84
C ILE A 146 -6.52 -2.08 5.01
N THR A 147 -5.20 -1.97 4.78
CA THR A 147 -4.22 -1.42 5.71
C THR A 147 -3.04 -0.81 4.94
N GLY A 148 -2.12 -0.13 5.62
CA GLY A 148 -0.93 0.40 4.95
C GLY A 148 -0.21 1.49 5.73
N THR A 149 0.58 2.28 4.99
CA THR A 149 1.40 3.37 5.52
C THR A 149 0.90 4.72 5.01
N SER A 150 0.85 5.70 5.92
CA SER A 150 0.43 7.07 5.58
C SER A 150 1.62 7.98 5.26
N ASP A 151 1.36 8.92 4.35
CA ASP A 151 2.25 10.02 3.97
C ASP A 151 1.66 11.34 4.50
N LEU A 152 1.93 11.64 5.77
CA LEU A 152 1.32 12.77 6.47
C LEU A 152 1.81 14.13 5.95
N VAL A 153 0.88 15.07 5.76
CA VAL A 153 1.20 16.47 5.47
C VAL A 153 1.75 17.15 6.74
N LEU A 154 2.99 17.61 6.67
CA LEU A 154 3.64 18.33 7.77
C LEU A 154 3.41 19.85 7.65
N ALA A 155 2.15 20.28 7.57
CA ALA A 155 1.73 21.67 7.33
C ALA A 155 2.42 22.68 8.28
N ASP A 156 2.51 22.37 9.57
CA ASP A 156 3.19 23.23 10.56
C ASP A 156 4.66 23.49 10.21
N LYS A 157 5.39 22.45 9.84
CA LYS A 157 6.81 22.59 9.45
C LYS A 157 6.98 23.35 8.14
N GLN A 158 6.08 23.11 7.18
CA GLN A 158 6.13 23.75 5.87
C GLN A 158 5.80 25.25 5.97
N LEU A 159 4.74 25.63 6.70
CA LEU A 159 4.41 27.05 6.93
C LEU A 159 5.48 27.78 7.76
N LYS A 160 6.08 27.09 8.73
CA LYS A 160 7.23 27.65 9.45
C LYS A 160 8.39 27.95 8.50
N LEU A 161 8.71 27.05 7.57
CA LEU A 161 9.77 27.27 6.60
C LEU A 161 9.43 28.44 5.65
N ILE A 162 8.20 28.51 5.13
CA ILE A 162 7.73 29.63 4.30
C ILE A 162 7.90 30.95 5.06
N ARG A 163 7.52 31.04 6.33
CA ARG A 163 7.69 32.23 7.15
C ARG A 163 9.16 32.64 7.28
N GLN A 164 10.07 31.68 7.40
CA GLN A 164 11.51 31.97 7.48
C GLN A 164 12.07 32.50 6.14
N MET A 165 11.63 31.93 5.02
CA MET A 165 12.09 32.33 3.69
C MET A 165 11.43 33.62 3.20
N MET A 166 10.17 33.84 3.59
CA MET A 166 9.35 34.98 3.15
C MET A 166 8.73 35.72 4.36
N PRO A 167 9.52 36.50 5.11
CA PRO A 167 9.05 37.10 6.38
C PRO A 167 7.88 38.08 6.25
N LYS A 168 7.65 38.64 5.05
CA LYS A 168 6.60 39.63 4.79
C LYS A 168 5.34 39.04 4.12
N ALA A 169 5.39 37.77 3.68
CA ALA A 169 4.28 37.12 3.00
C ALA A 169 3.06 37.02 3.93
N LYS A 170 1.87 37.23 3.39
CA LYS A 170 0.59 37.11 4.09
C LYS A 170 -0.33 36.05 3.50
N ASN A 171 -0.30 35.90 2.18
CA ASN A 171 -1.18 35.02 1.43
C ASN A 171 -0.38 33.86 0.83
N VAL A 172 -0.73 32.63 1.20
CA VAL A 172 -0.13 31.40 0.64
C VAL A 172 -1.12 30.72 -0.27
N GLY A 173 -0.75 30.52 -1.52
CA GLY A 173 -1.56 29.86 -2.54
C GLY A 173 -1.38 28.34 -2.52
N ILE A 174 -2.48 27.62 -2.66
CA ILE A 174 -2.45 26.14 -2.79
C ILE A 174 -3.30 25.71 -3.99
N PHE A 175 -2.68 25.05 -4.95
CA PHE A 175 -3.41 24.28 -5.96
C PHE A 175 -3.80 22.93 -5.40
N TYR A 176 -5.01 22.47 -5.76
CA TYR A 176 -5.48 21.16 -5.36
C TYR A 176 -6.35 20.50 -6.41
N SER A 177 -6.31 19.18 -6.48
CA SER A 177 -7.26 18.39 -7.28
C SER A 177 -8.60 18.33 -6.56
N THR A 178 -9.68 18.77 -7.24
CA THR A 178 -11.04 18.74 -6.66
C THR A 178 -11.59 17.32 -6.52
N ASN A 179 -11.04 16.38 -7.28
CA ASN A 179 -11.47 14.98 -7.37
C ASN A 179 -10.76 14.06 -6.37
N GLU A 180 -9.81 14.60 -5.60
CA GLU A 180 -9.00 13.79 -4.67
C GLU A 180 -9.29 14.13 -3.20
N ALA A 181 -9.68 13.12 -2.41
CA ALA A 181 -9.97 13.28 -0.99
C ALA A 181 -8.76 13.76 -0.17
N ASN A 182 -7.55 13.29 -0.52
CA ASN A 182 -6.30 13.71 0.10
C ASN A 182 -5.96 15.18 -0.13
N SER A 183 -6.39 15.78 -1.24
CA SER A 183 -6.20 17.21 -1.53
C SER A 183 -6.96 18.08 -0.53
N LYS A 184 -8.24 17.79 -0.29
CA LYS A 184 -9.07 18.50 0.69
C LYS A 184 -8.52 18.37 2.10
N ALA A 185 -8.16 17.14 2.53
CA ALA A 185 -7.56 16.91 3.83
C ALA A 185 -6.22 17.64 4.00
N GLY A 186 -5.44 17.77 2.91
CA GLY A 186 -4.22 18.58 2.89
C GLY A 186 -4.50 20.05 3.15
N ILE A 187 -5.48 20.66 2.46
CA ILE A 187 -5.88 22.06 2.68
C ILE A 187 -6.29 22.29 4.14
N GLU A 188 -7.17 21.45 4.68
CA GLU A 188 -7.59 21.55 6.08
C GLU A 188 -6.43 21.52 7.07
N ALA A 189 -5.37 20.74 6.77
CA ALA A 189 -4.19 20.69 7.61
C ALA A 189 -3.41 22.01 7.59
N TYR A 190 -3.32 22.69 6.44
CA TYR A 190 -2.70 24.02 6.35
C TYR A 190 -3.55 25.09 7.03
N GLU A 191 -4.85 25.13 6.78
CA GLU A 191 -5.77 26.11 7.36
C GLU A 191 -5.75 26.08 8.89
N LYS A 192 -5.70 24.89 9.50
CA LYS A 192 -5.63 24.71 10.96
C LYS A 192 -4.42 25.36 11.63
N VAL A 193 -3.32 25.53 10.90
CA VAL A 193 -2.06 26.05 11.47
C VAL A 193 -1.62 27.38 10.84
N ALA A 194 -2.33 27.86 9.82
CA ALA A 194 -1.96 29.07 9.08
C ALA A 194 -1.87 30.32 9.97
N ASP A 195 -2.86 30.54 10.83
CA ASP A 195 -2.93 31.70 11.72
C ASP A 195 -1.74 31.78 12.68
N LYS A 196 -1.20 30.65 13.14
CA LYS A 196 0.00 30.58 13.98
C LYS A 196 1.20 31.28 13.34
N TYR A 197 1.24 31.29 12.02
CA TYR A 197 2.31 31.89 11.22
C TYR A 197 1.88 33.22 10.55
N GLY A 198 0.66 33.71 10.83
CA GLY A 198 0.12 34.92 10.22
C GLY A 198 -0.11 34.79 8.72
N PHE A 199 -0.48 33.60 8.25
CA PHE A 199 -0.83 33.35 6.87
C PHE A 199 -2.35 33.21 6.66
N LYS A 200 -2.79 33.68 5.49
CA LYS A 200 -4.08 33.34 4.92
C LYS A 200 -3.86 32.32 3.80
N ILE A 201 -4.56 31.22 3.85
CA ILE A 201 -4.54 30.21 2.76
C ILE A 201 -5.55 30.62 1.70
N ILE A 202 -5.10 30.69 0.45
CA ILE A 202 -5.93 30.94 -0.74
C ILE A 202 -5.82 29.73 -1.65
N THR A 203 -6.94 29.07 -1.89
CA THR A 203 -6.96 27.81 -2.65
C THR A 203 -7.47 28.01 -4.06
N GLN A 204 -6.94 27.24 -5.00
CA GLN A 204 -7.42 27.16 -6.38
C GLN A 204 -7.57 25.69 -6.78
N GLY A 205 -8.83 25.26 -6.95
CA GLY A 205 -9.16 23.91 -7.42
C GLY A 205 -8.93 23.75 -8.91
N ILE A 206 -8.44 22.58 -9.31
CA ILE A 206 -8.33 22.15 -10.69
C ILE A 206 -8.94 20.75 -10.84
N THR A 207 -9.48 20.45 -12.01
CA THR A 207 -10.03 19.12 -12.34
C THR A 207 -9.12 18.32 -13.25
N ALA A 208 -8.34 19.00 -14.08
CA ALA A 208 -7.39 18.39 -15.00
C ALA A 208 -6.09 19.19 -15.05
N SER A 209 -4.99 18.52 -15.40
CA SER A 209 -3.67 19.17 -15.53
C SER A 209 -3.67 20.29 -16.59
N ALA A 210 -4.54 20.22 -17.60
CA ALA A 210 -4.70 21.24 -18.61
C ALA A 210 -5.23 22.58 -18.04
N ASP A 211 -5.90 22.56 -16.89
CA ASP A 211 -6.43 23.77 -16.23
C ASP A 211 -5.32 24.56 -15.50
N MET A 212 -4.16 23.94 -15.26
CA MET A 212 -3.10 24.49 -14.44
C MET A 212 -2.60 25.87 -14.88
N PRO A 213 -2.34 26.15 -16.17
CA PRO A 213 -1.82 27.47 -16.58
C PRO A 213 -2.78 28.60 -16.24
N MET A 214 -4.09 28.42 -16.53
CA MET A 214 -5.11 29.41 -16.25
C MET A 214 -5.35 29.58 -14.73
N ALA A 215 -5.36 28.47 -14.00
CA ALA A 215 -5.48 28.47 -12.55
C ALA A 215 -4.29 29.18 -11.89
N ALA A 216 -3.07 28.95 -12.39
CA ALA A 216 -1.86 29.61 -11.92
C ALA A 216 -1.93 31.13 -12.13
N ASP A 217 -2.28 31.57 -13.35
CA ASP A 217 -2.41 32.99 -13.67
C ASP A 217 -3.43 33.71 -12.76
N SER A 218 -4.52 33.02 -12.42
CA SER A 218 -5.52 33.53 -11.48
C SER A 218 -5.06 33.58 -10.04
N LEU A 219 -4.36 32.54 -9.57
CA LEU A 219 -3.93 32.44 -8.17
C LEU A 219 -2.77 33.36 -7.86
N LEU A 220 -1.77 33.45 -8.75
CA LEU A 220 -0.58 34.28 -8.56
C LEU A 220 -0.86 35.77 -8.39
N LYS A 221 -2.01 36.25 -8.88
CA LYS A 221 -2.46 37.64 -8.66
C LYS A 221 -2.98 37.91 -7.25
N LYS A 222 -3.16 36.88 -6.42
CA LYS A 222 -3.84 36.98 -5.11
C LYS A 222 -2.93 36.58 -3.95
N VAL A 223 -1.76 36.02 -4.22
CA VAL A 223 -0.89 35.41 -3.24
C VAL A 223 0.53 35.96 -3.29
N ASP A 224 1.23 35.78 -2.18
CA ASP A 224 2.65 36.18 -2.07
C ASP A 224 3.58 35.00 -2.40
N CYS A 225 3.09 33.76 -2.28
CA CYS A 225 3.78 32.52 -2.62
C CYS A 225 2.79 31.36 -2.83
#